data_c08b7b0003758824cbc56f1cfa7b6311
#
_entry.id   c08b7b0003758824cbc56f1cfa7b6311
#
_cell.length_a   1.000
_cell.length_b   1.000
_cell.length_c   1.000
_cell.angle_alpha   90.00
_cell.angle_beta   90.00
_cell.angle_gamma   90.00
#
_symmetry.space_group_name_H-M   'P 1'
#
loop_
_entity.id
_entity.type
_entity.pdbx_description
1 polymer ?
#
loop_
_entity_poly.entity_id
_entity_poly.type
_entity_poly.pdbx_seq_one_letter_code
_entity_poly.pdbx_strand_id
1 'polypeptide(L)'
;MFLTNLYNITKKEADAIVIELSDKNHPVFQAHFPNKPILPGFIHLDIIEELFDLDISIIKKAKFTTFVVPRERLKYTINDKKNIILCTRDEQEIARFQIS
;
A
#
# COMPACT_ATOMS: atom_id res chain seq x y z
N MET A 1 -7.73 -12.67 8.16
CA MET A 1 -7.73 -11.73 7.03
C MET A 1 -6.34 -11.60 6.46
N PHE A 2 -6.25 -11.30 5.19
CA PHE A 2 -4.97 -11.17 4.50
C PHE A 2 -4.04 -10.12 5.11
N LEU A 3 -4.60 -9.04 5.65
CA LEU A 3 -3.78 -7.94 6.14
C LEU A 3 -3.28 -8.12 7.57
N THR A 4 -3.77 -9.12 8.29
CA THR A 4 -3.30 -9.36 9.67
C THR A 4 -1.80 -9.62 9.66
N ASN A 5 -1.06 -8.84 10.44
CA ASN A 5 0.39 -8.93 10.55
C ASN A 5 1.16 -8.64 9.25
N LEU A 6 0.50 -8.06 8.23
CA LEU A 6 1.18 -7.71 6.99
C LEU A 6 2.12 -6.52 7.17
N TYR A 7 1.75 -5.57 8.01
CA TYR A 7 2.54 -4.35 8.20
C TYR A 7 2.41 -3.82 9.62
N ASN A 8 3.36 -2.97 9.98
CA ASN A 8 3.30 -2.15 11.19
C ASN A 8 3.32 -0.69 10.80
N ILE A 9 2.55 0.14 11.50
CA ILE A 9 2.58 1.59 11.32
C ILE A 9 3.78 2.12 12.08
N THR A 10 4.70 2.80 11.38
CA THR A 10 5.89 3.39 12.01
C THR A 10 5.75 4.89 12.23
N LYS A 11 4.86 5.56 11.48
CA LYS A 11 4.59 6.97 11.67
C LYS A 11 3.19 7.27 11.15
N LYS A 12 2.42 8.06 11.90
CA LYS A 12 1.05 8.39 11.50
C LYS A 12 0.81 9.89 11.65
N GLU A 13 0.44 10.53 10.53
CA GLU A 13 -0.02 11.89 10.48
C GLU A 13 -1.43 11.91 9.89
N ALA A 14 -2.10 13.07 9.87
CA ALA A 14 -3.49 13.15 9.42
C ALA A 14 -3.69 12.67 7.97
N ASP A 15 -2.76 13.04 7.09
CA ASP A 15 -2.85 12.77 5.65
C ASP A 15 -1.72 11.88 5.12
N ALA A 16 -0.84 11.39 5.99
CA ALA A 16 0.29 10.57 5.57
C ALA A 16 0.62 9.53 6.65
N ILE A 17 0.75 8.28 6.23
CA ILE A 17 1.03 7.17 7.13
C ILE A 17 2.18 6.35 6.56
N VAL A 18 3.20 6.10 7.38
CA VAL A 18 4.34 5.26 7.01
C VAL A 18 4.16 3.89 7.64
N ILE A 19 4.33 2.87 6.82
CA ILE A 19 4.26 1.47 7.28
C ILE A 19 5.56 0.74 6.95
N GLU A 20 5.79 -0.34 7.65
CA GLU A 20 6.85 -1.29 7.34
C GLU A 20 6.22 -2.65 7.09
N LEU A 21 6.51 -3.23 5.95
CA LEU A 21 5.94 -4.52 5.57
C LEU A 21 6.60 -5.67 6.30
N SER A 22 5.85 -6.76 6.44
CA SER A 22 6.34 -8.01 7.01
C SER A 22 7.41 -8.64 6.12
N ASP A 23 8.00 -9.73 6.62
CA ASP A 23 8.92 -10.53 5.82
C ASP A 23 8.18 -11.40 4.79
N LYS A 24 8.96 -12.15 4.02
CA LYS A 24 8.44 -12.98 2.92
C LYS A 24 7.54 -14.14 3.37
N ASN A 25 7.51 -14.44 4.67
CA ASN A 25 6.74 -15.57 5.18
C ASN A 25 5.25 -15.26 5.34
N HIS A 26 4.87 -13.99 5.21
CA HIS A 26 3.46 -13.61 5.30
C HIS A 26 2.67 -14.24 4.15
N PRO A 27 1.42 -14.71 4.41
CA PRO A 27 0.59 -15.32 3.37
C PRO A 27 0.41 -14.49 2.11
N VAL A 28 0.35 -13.16 2.21
CA VAL A 28 0.24 -12.27 1.05
C VAL A 28 1.41 -12.48 0.09
N PHE A 29 2.63 -12.60 0.62
CA PHE A 29 3.81 -12.82 -0.21
C PHE A 29 3.91 -14.26 -0.68
N GLN A 30 3.44 -15.22 0.13
CA GLN A 30 3.50 -16.64 -0.23
C GLN A 30 2.47 -17.03 -1.28
N ALA A 31 1.31 -16.38 -1.29
CA ALA A 31 0.22 -16.70 -2.19
C ALA A 31 0.49 -16.27 -3.63
N HIS A 32 1.38 -15.28 -3.83
CA HIS A 32 1.67 -14.71 -5.14
C HIS A 32 3.16 -14.71 -5.37
N PHE A 33 3.59 -15.29 -6.51
CA PHE A 33 5.01 -15.29 -6.93
C PHE A 33 5.93 -15.89 -5.85
N PRO A 34 5.74 -17.17 -5.44
CA PRO A 34 6.47 -17.73 -4.29
C PRO A 34 7.99 -17.71 -4.43
N ASN A 35 8.53 -17.74 -5.65
CA ASN A 35 9.97 -17.69 -5.90
C ASN A 35 10.49 -16.25 -5.98
N LYS A 36 9.60 -15.27 -6.03
CA LYS A 36 9.94 -13.86 -6.12
C LYS A 36 8.86 -13.07 -5.38
N PRO A 37 8.94 -12.98 -4.05
CA PRO A 37 7.88 -12.37 -3.27
C PRO A 37 7.79 -10.88 -3.57
N ILE A 38 6.63 -10.48 -4.09
CA ILE A 38 6.30 -9.07 -4.32
C ILE A 38 4.88 -8.82 -3.78
N LEU A 39 4.62 -7.57 -3.42
CA LEU A 39 3.30 -7.16 -2.97
C LEU A 39 2.39 -7.02 -4.20
N PRO A 40 1.28 -7.77 -4.27
CA PRO A 40 0.34 -7.57 -5.37
C PRO A 40 -0.24 -6.16 -5.36
N GLY A 41 -0.39 -5.57 -6.56
CA GLY A 41 -0.87 -4.19 -6.67
C GLY A 41 -2.20 -3.94 -5.97
N PHE A 42 -3.16 -4.89 -6.07
CA PHE A 42 -4.48 -4.71 -5.46
C PHE A 42 -4.43 -4.67 -3.92
N ILE A 43 -3.39 -5.23 -3.32
CA ILE A 43 -3.23 -5.20 -1.84
C ILE A 43 -2.98 -3.77 -1.35
N HIS A 44 -2.35 -2.93 -2.16
CA HIS A 44 -2.21 -1.50 -1.81
C HIS A 44 -3.55 -0.87 -1.47
N LEU A 45 -4.59 -1.20 -2.23
CA LEU A 45 -5.93 -0.64 -2.01
C LEU A 45 -6.52 -1.11 -0.69
N ASP A 46 -6.33 -2.37 -0.35
CA ASP A 46 -6.79 -2.90 0.94
C ASP A 46 -6.05 -2.24 2.10
N ILE A 47 -4.75 -2.02 1.96
CA ILE A 47 -3.95 -1.30 2.96
C ILE A 47 -4.47 0.13 3.13
N ILE A 48 -4.69 0.83 2.03
CA ILE A 48 -5.18 2.21 2.04
C ILE A 48 -6.54 2.31 2.75
N GLU A 49 -7.47 1.39 2.43
CA GLU A 49 -8.77 1.37 3.08
C GLU A 49 -8.63 1.22 4.59
N GLU A 50 -7.72 0.34 5.03
CA GLU A 50 -7.51 0.10 6.46
C GLU A 50 -6.83 1.28 7.13
N LEU A 51 -5.79 1.86 6.50
CA LEU A 51 -5.02 2.96 7.08
C LEU A 51 -5.83 4.24 7.25
N PHE A 52 -6.66 4.57 6.26
CA PHE A 52 -7.40 5.83 6.24
C PHE A 52 -8.89 5.66 6.54
N ASP A 53 -9.31 4.45 6.91
CA ASP A 53 -10.71 4.14 7.22
C ASP A 53 -11.61 4.54 6.05
N LEU A 54 -11.23 4.10 4.86
CA LEU A 54 -11.96 4.39 3.63
C LEU A 54 -12.68 3.16 3.10
N ASP A 55 -13.78 3.39 2.39
CA ASP A 55 -14.47 2.37 1.63
C ASP A 55 -14.35 2.74 0.15
N ILE A 56 -13.37 2.14 -0.53
CA ILE A 56 -13.10 2.46 -1.93
C ILE A 56 -14.03 1.63 -2.81
N SER A 57 -15.02 2.31 -3.40
CA SER A 57 -15.99 1.63 -4.28
C SER A 57 -15.61 1.74 -5.75
N ILE A 58 -14.97 2.84 -6.15
CA ILE A 58 -14.59 3.06 -7.55
C ILE A 58 -13.13 3.52 -7.61
N ILE A 59 -12.36 2.84 -8.44
CA ILE A 59 -11.00 3.23 -8.76
C ILE A 59 -11.02 3.80 -10.18
N LYS A 60 -10.75 5.09 -10.31
CA LYS A 60 -10.71 5.74 -11.63
C LYS A 60 -9.40 5.46 -12.34
N LYS A 61 -8.30 5.40 -11.59
CA LYS A 61 -6.97 5.20 -12.15
C LYS A 61 -6.07 4.57 -11.11
N ALA A 62 -5.25 3.63 -11.54
CA ALA A 62 -4.20 3.06 -10.70
C ALA A 62 -2.94 2.95 -11.56
N LYS A 63 -1.82 3.45 -11.03
CA LYS A 63 -0.53 3.41 -11.71
C LYS A 63 0.50 2.81 -10.78
N PHE A 64 1.24 1.83 -11.29
CA PHE A 64 2.33 1.20 -10.56
C PHE A 64 3.60 1.35 -11.38
N THR A 65 4.65 1.91 -10.76
CA THR A 65 5.92 2.14 -11.47
C THR A 65 6.99 1.13 -11.09
N THR A 66 6.86 0.47 -9.96
CA THR A 66 7.83 -0.52 -9.51
C THR A 66 7.18 -1.51 -8.55
N PHE A 67 7.85 -2.64 -8.36
CA PHE A 67 7.42 -3.66 -7.42
C PHE A 67 7.81 -3.31 -6.00
N VAL A 68 7.03 -3.82 -5.05
CA VAL A 68 7.29 -3.70 -3.63
C VAL A 68 7.61 -5.10 -3.10
N VAL A 69 8.69 -5.21 -2.32
CA VAL A 69 9.15 -6.48 -1.77
C VAL A 69 8.99 -6.49 -0.24
N PRO A 70 9.11 -7.68 0.39
CA PRO A 70 8.99 -7.77 1.84
C PRO A 70 9.95 -6.84 2.58
N ARG A 71 9.53 -6.41 3.78
CA ARG A 71 10.28 -5.56 4.70
C ARG A 71 10.49 -4.12 4.25
N GLU A 72 9.98 -3.76 3.08
CA GLU A 72 10.10 -2.37 2.64
C GLU A 72 9.24 -1.43 3.46
N ARG A 73 9.68 -0.18 3.55
CA ARG A 73 8.96 0.88 4.23
C ARG A 73 8.29 1.75 3.19
N LEU A 74 6.98 1.95 3.34
CA LEU A 74 6.17 2.68 2.38
C LEU A 74 5.45 3.83 3.08
N LYS A 75 5.29 4.94 2.37
CA LYS A 75 4.49 6.06 2.83
C LYS A 75 3.30 6.24 1.92
N TYR A 76 2.10 6.23 2.50
CA TYR A 76 0.86 6.54 1.79
C TYR A 76 0.41 7.93 2.17
N THR A 77 0.16 8.77 1.17
CA THR A 77 -0.30 10.15 1.38
C THR A 77 -1.61 10.34 0.64
N ILE A 78 -2.61 10.88 1.33
CA ILE A 78 -3.92 11.13 0.73
C ILE A 78 -4.12 12.63 0.48
N ASN A 79 -4.63 12.95 -0.71
CA ASN A 79 -5.08 14.29 -1.04
C ASN A 79 -6.59 14.25 -1.22
N ASP A 80 -7.33 14.65 -0.17
CA ASP A 80 -8.79 14.57 -0.14
C ASP A 80 -9.46 15.44 -1.22
N LYS A 81 -8.85 16.57 -1.54
CA LYS A 81 -9.43 17.49 -2.52
C LYS A 81 -9.45 16.92 -3.92
N LYS A 82 -8.44 16.10 -4.25
CA LYS A 82 -8.29 15.49 -5.58
C LYS A 82 -8.64 14.02 -5.61
N ASN A 83 -8.96 13.44 -4.45
CA ASN A 83 -9.20 12.00 -4.32
C ASN A 83 -8.04 11.17 -4.86
N ILE A 84 -6.83 11.61 -4.58
CA ILE A 84 -5.60 10.96 -5.03
C ILE A 84 -4.84 10.44 -3.81
N ILE A 85 -4.36 9.21 -3.93
CA ILE A 85 -3.52 8.60 -2.92
C ILE A 85 -2.21 8.21 -3.58
N LEU A 86 -1.10 8.64 -2.97
CA LEU A 86 0.24 8.32 -3.45
C LEU A 86 0.89 7.33 -2.51
N CYS A 87 1.60 6.38 -3.09
CA CYS A 87 2.50 5.51 -2.35
C CYS A 87 3.93 5.86 -2.75
N THR A 88 4.76 6.19 -1.77
CA THR A 88 6.16 6.54 -2.02
C THR A 88 7.09 5.64 -1.23
N ARG A 89 8.30 5.46 -1.75
CA ARG A 89 9.40 4.74 -1.12
C ARG A 89 10.65 5.58 -1.34
N ASP A 90 11.35 5.94 -0.26
CA ASP A 90 12.52 6.82 -0.32
C ASP A 90 12.23 8.10 -1.11
N GLU A 91 11.04 8.68 -0.84
CA GLU A 91 10.57 9.92 -1.44
C GLU A 91 10.29 9.84 -2.94
N GLN A 92 10.30 8.63 -3.51
CA GLN A 92 9.93 8.42 -4.91
C GLN A 92 8.55 7.78 -5.02
N GLU A 93 7.73 8.32 -5.90
CA GLU A 93 6.40 7.76 -6.15
C GLU A 93 6.54 6.39 -6.82
N ILE A 94 5.95 5.36 -6.21
CA ILE A 94 5.95 4.00 -6.74
C ILE A 94 4.56 3.54 -7.15
N ALA A 95 3.52 4.18 -6.63
CA ALA A 95 2.15 3.89 -7.02
C ALA A 95 1.28 5.12 -6.82
N ARG A 96 0.25 5.26 -7.64
CA ARG A 96 -0.69 6.36 -7.56
C ARG A 96 -2.09 5.83 -7.84
N PHE A 97 -3.05 6.25 -7.02
CA PHE A 97 -4.45 5.83 -7.16
C PHE A 97 -5.34 7.06 -7.19
N GLN A 98 -6.25 7.09 -8.16
CA GLN A 98 -7.31 8.07 -8.18
C GLN A 98 -8.62 7.34 -7.91
N ILE A 99 -9.32 7.75 -6.86
CA ILE A 99 -10.56 7.12 -6.42
C ILE A 99 -11.73 8.07 -6.56
N SER A 100 -12.93 7.52 -6.42
CA SER A 100 -14.15 8.31 -6.51
C SER A 100 -14.93 8.24 -5.22
#